data_3dde3718936a682eb769c15d1bf54602
#
_entry.id   3dde3718936a682eb769c15d1bf54602
#
_cell.length_a   1.000
_cell.length_b   1.000
_cell.length_c   1.000
_cell.angle_alpha   90.00
_cell.angle_beta   90.00
_cell.angle_gamma   90.00
#
_symmetry.space_group_name_H-M   'P 1'
#
loop_
_entity.id
_entity.type
_entity.pdbx_description
1 polymer ?
#
loop_
_entity_poly.entity_id
_entity_poly.type
_entity_poly.pdbx_seq_one_letter_code
_entity_poly.pdbx_strand_id
1 'polypeptide(L)' 'MRYEYTVTKEGGEAEIMKAMSWKKLFKSLLLKYPDFSGWCTYFNKKGHLQVRNFNKGKETKKL' A
#
# COMPACT_ATOMS: atom_id res chain seq x y z
N MET A 1 -1.12 12.25 13.15
CA MET A 1 -0.62 12.58 11.81
C MET A 1 -0.89 11.44 10.87
N ARG A 2 -1.47 11.71 9.72
CA ARG A 2 -1.78 10.68 8.72
C ARG A 2 -0.76 10.72 7.59
N TYR A 3 -0.39 9.55 7.14
CA TYR A 3 0.50 9.41 5.99
C TYR A 3 -0.31 9.11 4.74
N GLU A 4 0.14 9.62 3.61
CA GLU A 4 -0.47 9.33 2.33
C GLU A 4 0.25 8.15 1.68
N TYR A 5 -0.55 7.21 1.20
CA TYR A 5 -0.05 6.02 0.51
C TYR A 5 -0.66 6.00 -0.88
N THR A 6 0.19 5.85 -1.88
CA THR A 6 -0.28 5.69 -3.26
C THR A 6 -0.42 4.20 -3.54
N VAL A 7 -1.64 3.77 -3.73
CA VAL A 7 -1.96 2.36 -3.97
C VAL A 7 -2.24 2.19 -5.45
N THR A 8 -1.40 1.42 -6.14
CA THR A 8 -1.55 1.18 -7.57
C THR A 8 -1.96 -0.26 -7.82
N LYS A 9 -3.11 -0.45 -8.42
CA LYS A 9 -3.58 -1.77 -8.81
C LYS A 9 -2.83 -2.26 -10.04
N GLU A 10 -2.60 -3.55 -10.09
CA GLU A 10 -2.14 -4.19 -11.32
C GLU A 10 -3.20 -3.93 -12.40
N GLY A 11 -2.80 -3.35 -13.51
CA GLY A 11 -3.72 -2.91 -14.54
C GLY A 11 -3.85 -1.41 -14.66
N GLY A 12 -3.24 -0.64 -13.73
CA GLY A 12 -2.96 0.75 -13.95
C GLY A 12 -3.74 1.79 -13.16
N GLU A 13 -4.72 1.42 -12.37
CA GLU A 13 -5.42 2.40 -11.56
C GLU A 13 -4.68 2.66 -10.26
N ALA A 14 -4.49 3.95 -9.94
CA ALA A 14 -3.87 4.36 -8.70
C ALA A 14 -4.85 5.19 -7.87
N GLU A 15 -4.83 5.00 -6.56
CA GLU A 15 -5.60 5.84 -5.68
C GLU A 15 -4.77 6.19 -4.45
N ILE A 16 -5.09 7.32 -3.84
CA ILE A 16 -4.39 7.75 -2.63
C ILE A 16 -5.23 7.37 -1.43
N MET A 17 -4.61 6.66 -0.49
CA MET A 17 -5.23 6.30 0.77
C MET A 17 -4.44 6.93 1.90
N LYS A 18 -5.13 7.34 2.94
CA LYS A 18 -4.50 7.94 4.11
C LYS A 18 -4.71 7.06 5.32
N ALA A 19 -3.68 6.88 6.10
CA ALA A 19 -3.77 6.10 7.32
C ALA A 19 -2.74 6.58 8.33
N MET A 20 -2.96 6.26 9.60
CA MET A 20 -2.05 6.69 10.66
C MET A 20 -0.81 5.80 10.75
N SER A 21 -0.89 4.59 10.20
CA SER A 21 0.24 3.67 10.20
C SER A 21 0.10 2.69 9.04
N TRP A 22 1.19 2.02 8.71
CA TRP A 22 1.18 0.99 7.67
C TRP A 22 0.22 -0.14 8.02
N LYS A 23 0.21 -0.58 9.28
CA LYS A 23 -0.70 -1.65 9.69
C LYS A 23 -2.16 -1.29 9.46
N LYS A 24 -2.52 -0.06 9.76
CA LYS A 24 -3.89 0.40 9.56
C LYS A 24 -4.22 0.50 8.08
N LEU A 25 -3.27 0.98 7.28
CA LEU A 25 -3.47 1.03 5.84
C LEU A 25 -3.67 -0.37 5.27
N PHE A 26 -2.81 -1.30 5.63
CA PHE A 26 -2.86 -2.67 5.14
C PHE A 26 -4.21 -3.31 5.45
N LYS A 27 -4.68 -3.13 6.67
CA LYS A 27 -5.98 -3.65 7.08
C LYS A 27 -7.12 -3.04 6.25
N SER A 28 -7.11 -1.73 6.07
CA SER A 28 -8.13 -1.04 5.27
C SER A 28 -8.06 -1.46 3.81
N LEU A 29 -6.85 -1.60 3.29
CA LEU A 29 -6.65 -2.00 1.90
C LEU A 29 -7.24 -3.38 1.63
N LEU A 30 -7.00 -4.34 2.51
CA LEU A 30 -7.52 -5.69 2.32
C LEU A 30 -9.02 -5.78 2.56
N LEU A 31 -9.58 -4.90 3.37
CA LEU A 31 -11.03 -4.81 3.51
C LEU A 31 -11.68 -4.32 2.23
N LYS A 32 -11.04 -3.37 1.57
CA LYS A 32 -11.55 -2.80 0.33
C LYS A 32 -11.27 -3.70 -0.86
N TYR A 33 -10.08 -4.30 -0.89
CA TYR A 33 -9.63 -5.16 -1.99
C TYR A 33 -9.02 -6.44 -1.43
N PRO A 34 -9.84 -7.45 -1.10
CA PRO A 34 -9.33 -8.68 -0.47
C PRO A 34 -8.27 -9.42 -1.29
N ASP A 35 -8.36 -9.33 -2.61
CA ASP A 35 -7.40 -9.99 -3.51
C ASP A 35 -6.49 -8.98 -4.18
N PHE A 36 -6.11 -7.94 -3.47
CA PHE A 36 -5.32 -6.87 -4.05
C PHE A 36 -4.00 -7.39 -4.63
N SER A 37 -3.74 -7.01 -5.87
CA SER A 37 -2.47 -7.25 -6.56
C SER A 37 -1.99 -5.93 -7.10
N GLY A 38 -0.73 -5.60 -6.85
CA GLY A 38 -0.15 -4.34 -7.26
C GLY A 38 0.90 -3.90 -6.27
N TRP A 39 1.00 -2.61 -6.04
CA TRP A 39 2.00 -2.07 -5.14
C TRP A 39 1.51 -0.83 -4.43
N CYS A 40 2.15 -0.53 -3.29
CA CYS A 40 1.89 0.63 -2.49
C CYS A 40 3.17 1.42 -2.35
N THR A 41 3.15 2.72 -2.59
CA THR A 41 4.31 3.57 -2.36
C THR A 41 3.99 4.65 -1.34
N TYR A 42 4.96 4.96 -0.50
CA TYR A 42 4.80 6.01 0.50
C TYR A 42 6.16 6.48 0.99
N PHE A 43 6.17 7.62 1.65
CA PHE A 43 7.38 8.13 2.30
C PHE A 43 7.30 7.84 3.80
N ASN A 44 8.36 7.26 4.35
CA ASN A 44 8.42 7.02 5.78
C ASN A 44 8.75 8.30 6.54
N LYS A 45 8.88 8.19 7.88
CA LYS A 45 9.17 9.35 8.71
C LYS A 45 10.47 10.05 8.36
N LYS A 46 11.42 9.32 7.79
CA LYS A 46 12.71 9.87 7.39
C LYS A 46 12.68 10.49 6.00
N GLY A 47 11.53 10.45 5.33
CA GLY A 47 11.40 10.97 3.98
C GLY A 47 11.89 10.03 2.90
N HIS A 48 12.15 8.78 3.23
CA HIS A 48 12.60 7.79 2.24
C HIS A 48 11.40 7.11 1.59
N LEU A 49 11.45 6.96 0.28
CA LEU A 49 10.40 6.28 -0.45
C LEU A 49 10.43 4.79 -0.16
N GLN A 50 9.28 4.25 0.18
CA GLN A 50 9.10 2.83 0.43
C GLN A 50 8.13 2.27 -0.59
N VAL A 51 8.42 1.07 -1.07
CA VAL A 51 7.55 0.37 -2.03
C VAL A 51 7.24 -1.01 -1.45
N ARG A 52 5.95 -1.35 -1.43
CA ARG A 52 5.51 -2.66 -0.97
C ARG A 52 4.69 -3.30 -2.07
N ASN A 53 5.05 -4.50 -2.43
CA ASN A 53 4.38 -5.24 -3.50
C ASN A 53 3.42 -6.26 -2.91
N PHE A 54 2.32 -6.47 -3.61
CA PHE A 54 1.27 -7.39 -3.18
C PHE A 54 0.87 -8.31 -4.32
N ASN A 55 0.50 -9.52 -3.96
CA ASN A 55 -0.05 -10.48 -4.90
C ASN A 55 -1.15 -11.27 -4.22
N LYS A 56 -2.36 -11.17 -4.77
CA LYS A 56 -3.56 -11.87 -4.27
C LYS A 56 -3.80 -11.63 -2.77
N GLY A 57 -3.65 -10.38 -2.35
CA GLY A 57 -3.91 -9.99 -0.97
C GLY A 57 -2.77 -10.25 0.00
N LYS A 58 -1.65 -10.72 -0.47
CA LYS A 58 -0.49 -10.98 0.37
C LYS A 58 0.68 -10.12 -0.04
N GLU A 59 1.37 -9.58 0.94
CA GLU A 59 2.58 -8.81 0.68
C GLU A 59 3.69 -9.74 0.22
N THR A 60 4.31 -9.41 -0.92
CA THR A 60 5.45 -10.18 -1.42
C THR A 60 6.72 -9.44 -1.07
N LYS A 61 7.68 -10.16 -0.52
CA LYS A 61 8.99 -9.58 -0.25
C LYS A 61 9.89 -9.81 -1.44
N LYS A 62 10.51 -8.72 -1.86
CA LYS A 62 11.48 -8.80 -2.92
C LYS A 62 12.83 -9.23 -2.33
N LEU A 63 13.37 -10.27 -2.85
CA LEU A 63 14.69 -10.74 -2.45
C LEU A 63 15.78 -10.06 -3.26
#